data_c0d9b30447c136953798ea656777fcf8
#
_entry.id   c0d9b30447c136953798ea656777fcf8
#
_cell.length_a   1.000
_cell.length_b   1.000
_cell.length_c   1.000
_cell.angle_alpha   90.00
_cell.angle_beta   90.00
_cell.angle_gamma   90.00
#
_symmetry.space_group_name_H-M   'P 1'
#
loop_
_entity.id
_entity.type
_entity.pdbx_description
1 polymer ?
#
loop_
_entity_poly.entity_id
_entity_poly.type
_entity_poly.pdbx_seq_one_letter_code
_entity_poly.pdbx_strand_id
1 'polypeptide(L)'
;FKDAKIAVIHDKTPYGQGLADETKKAMNAKGIKEVVYEGVNTGEKDFSALVSKLKAAGVEVVYWGGLHTEGGLIVRQMRDQGLNAVMMSGDGITSAEFATIGGPGVEGTLMTFPPDPRGRPEAAKVVAAFKAKKIDPESYTLYSYAAVEVIKQAADATKSLDPKKVAEH
;
A
#
# COMPACT_ATOMS: atom_id res chain seq x y z
N PHE A 1 -7.45 4.79 -17.83
CA PHE A 1 -6.78 3.49 -18.12
C PHE A 1 -7.72 2.44 -18.75
N LYS A 2 -8.89 2.88 -19.30
CA LYS A 2 -9.90 1.93 -19.80
C LYS A 2 -9.35 1.00 -20.90
N ASP A 3 -8.49 1.54 -21.75
CA ASP A 3 -7.95 0.81 -22.91
C ASP A 3 -6.47 0.41 -22.70
N ALA A 4 -5.93 0.65 -21.48
CA ALA A 4 -4.55 0.34 -21.15
C ALA A 4 -4.34 -1.17 -20.94
N LYS A 5 -3.15 -1.65 -21.28
CA LYS A 5 -2.72 -3.01 -20.95
C LYS A 5 -2.30 -3.07 -19.47
N ILE A 6 -3.12 -3.71 -18.67
CA ILE A 6 -2.97 -3.75 -17.21
C ILE A 6 -2.43 -5.10 -16.77
N ALA A 7 -1.38 -5.08 -15.96
CA ALA A 7 -0.92 -6.23 -15.19
C ALA A 7 -1.40 -6.12 -13.75
N VAL A 8 -1.79 -7.24 -13.15
CA VAL A 8 -2.14 -7.36 -11.73
C VAL A 8 -1.13 -8.31 -11.09
N ILE A 9 -0.33 -7.79 -10.18
CA ILE A 9 0.76 -8.50 -9.51
C ILE A 9 0.51 -8.48 -8.00
N HIS A 10 0.86 -9.56 -7.29
CA HIS A 10 0.68 -9.64 -5.85
C HIS A 10 1.82 -10.38 -5.14
N ASP A 11 1.98 -10.18 -3.83
CA ASP A 11 3.02 -10.76 -2.99
C ASP A 11 2.66 -12.15 -2.39
N LYS A 12 1.59 -12.77 -2.86
CA LYS A 12 1.04 -14.05 -2.38
C LYS A 12 0.59 -14.06 -0.91
N THR A 13 0.65 -12.93 -0.21
CA THR A 13 0.04 -12.83 1.12
C THR A 13 -1.49 -12.79 1.03
N PRO A 14 -2.23 -13.18 2.07
CA PRO A 14 -3.69 -13.02 2.08
C PRO A 14 -4.14 -11.58 1.81
N TYR A 15 -3.36 -10.58 2.27
CA TYR A 15 -3.62 -9.17 2.02
C TYR A 15 -3.38 -8.82 0.54
N GLY A 16 -2.18 -9.04 0.03
CA GLY A 16 -1.81 -8.62 -1.33
C GLY A 16 -2.56 -9.38 -2.41
N GLN A 17 -2.72 -10.70 -2.25
CA GLN A 17 -3.52 -11.50 -3.17
C GLN A 17 -5.00 -11.12 -3.10
N GLY A 18 -5.54 -10.89 -1.92
CA GLY A 18 -6.93 -10.45 -1.76
C GLY A 18 -7.22 -9.13 -2.48
N LEU A 19 -6.31 -8.14 -2.35
CA LEU A 19 -6.40 -6.88 -3.11
C LEU A 19 -6.35 -7.12 -4.63
N ALA A 20 -5.43 -7.97 -5.10
CA ALA A 20 -5.27 -8.27 -6.51
C ALA A 20 -6.51 -8.98 -7.08
N ASP A 21 -7.05 -9.98 -6.36
CA ASP A 21 -8.23 -10.73 -6.76
C ASP A 21 -9.48 -9.83 -6.86
N GLU A 22 -9.73 -8.99 -5.86
CA GLU A 22 -10.89 -8.07 -5.88
C GLU A 22 -10.71 -6.97 -6.94
N THR A 23 -9.49 -6.47 -7.15
CA THR A 23 -9.21 -5.51 -8.23
C THR A 23 -9.47 -6.14 -9.60
N LYS A 24 -8.93 -7.33 -9.84
CA LYS A 24 -9.17 -8.08 -11.08
C LYS A 24 -10.67 -8.32 -11.30
N LYS A 25 -11.37 -8.78 -10.29
CA LYS A 25 -12.83 -9.01 -10.34
C LYS A 25 -13.61 -7.73 -10.68
N ALA A 26 -13.27 -6.60 -10.03
CA ALA A 26 -13.90 -5.33 -10.29
C ALA A 26 -13.61 -4.80 -11.71
N MET A 27 -12.38 -4.97 -12.21
CA MET A 27 -11.99 -4.63 -13.58
C MET A 27 -12.76 -5.48 -14.60
N ASN A 28 -12.79 -6.82 -14.40
CA ASN A 28 -13.47 -7.74 -15.30
C ASN A 28 -14.97 -7.50 -15.36
N ALA A 29 -15.61 -7.12 -14.25
CA ALA A 29 -17.01 -6.73 -14.22
C ALA A 29 -17.31 -5.48 -15.07
N LYS A 30 -16.29 -4.65 -15.35
CA LYS A 30 -16.38 -3.47 -16.23
C LYS A 30 -15.87 -3.75 -17.65
N GLY A 31 -15.59 -5.01 -17.99
CA GLY A 31 -15.08 -5.41 -19.30
C GLY A 31 -13.57 -5.13 -19.52
N ILE A 32 -12.85 -4.73 -18.48
CA ILE A 32 -11.40 -4.50 -18.52
C ILE A 32 -10.71 -5.78 -18.05
N LYS A 33 -9.89 -6.39 -18.93
CA LYS A 33 -9.15 -7.62 -18.60
C LYS A 33 -7.67 -7.32 -18.44
N GLU A 34 -7.08 -7.91 -17.42
CA GLU A 34 -5.64 -7.91 -17.24
C GLU A 34 -4.93 -8.74 -18.33
N VAL A 35 -3.77 -8.28 -18.78
CA VAL A 35 -2.91 -9.02 -19.72
C VAL A 35 -1.91 -9.93 -19.01
N VAL A 36 -1.62 -9.64 -17.73
CA VAL A 36 -0.79 -10.45 -16.84
C VAL A 36 -1.44 -10.49 -15.46
N TYR A 37 -1.52 -11.69 -14.86
CA TYR A 37 -1.84 -11.89 -13.45
C TYR A 37 -0.78 -12.83 -12.87
N GLU A 38 -0.02 -12.35 -11.87
CA GLU A 38 1.12 -13.12 -11.34
C GLU A 38 1.40 -12.80 -9.88
N GLY A 39 1.82 -13.84 -9.13
CA GLY A 39 2.27 -13.68 -7.74
C GLY A 39 3.78 -13.82 -7.62
N VAL A 40 4.41 -12.91 -6.88
CA VAL A 40 5.82 -12.96 -6.49
C VAL A 40 5.97 -13.42 -5.04
N ASN A 41 7.17 -13.80 -4.62
CA ASN A 41 7.37 -14.22 -3.25
C ASN A 41 7.75 -13.02 -2.37
N THR A 42 7.16 -12.94 -1.18
CA THR A 42 7.59 -11.98 -0.15
C THR A 42 9.07 -12.18 0.17
N GLY A 43 9.82 -11.08 0.26
CA GLY A 43 11.26 -11.07 0.50
C GLY A 43 12.12 -11.27 -0.76
N GLU A 44 11.50 -11.47 -1.92
CA GLU A 44 12.22 -11.48 -3.20
C GLU A 44 12.83 -10.12 -3.49
N LYS A 45 14.01 -10.10 -4.09
CA LYS A 45 14.77 -8.87 -4.36
C LYS A 45 15.02 -8.64 -5.85
N ASP A 46 14.94 -9.68 -6.65
CA ASP A 46 15.17 -9.61 -8.10
C ASP A 46 13.87 -9.91 -8.85
N PHE A 47 13.32 -8.88 -9.44
CA PHE A 47 12.10 -8.92 -10.25
C PHE A 47 12.39 -8.74 -11.75
N SER A 48 13.63 -8.89 -12.18
CA SER A 48 14.05 -8.65 -13.56
C SER A 48 13.30 -9.52 -14.57
N ALA A 49 13.04 -10.77 -14.23
CA ALA A 49 12.26 -11.69 -15.06
C ALA A 49 10.79 -11.25 -15.18
N LEU A 50 10.17 -10.85 -14.06
CA LEU A 50 8.82 -10.27 -14.05
C LEU A 50 8.76 -9.03 -14.93
N VAL A 51 9.68 -8.08 -14.73
CA VAL A 51 9.71 -6.82 -15.50
C VAL A 51 9.89 -7.08 -16.99
N SER A 52 10.77 -8.02 -17.37
CA SER A 52 10.95 -8.43 -18.77
C SER A 52 9.64 -8.98 -19.37
N LYS A 53 8.89 -9.79 -18.62
CA LYS A 53 7.58 -10.31 -19.02
C LYS A 53 6.55 -9.18 -19.20
N LEU A 54 6.48 -8.24 -18.25
CA LEU A 54 5.59 -7.08 -18.33
C LEU A 54 5.90 -6.23 -19.56
N LYS A 55 7.18 -5.99 -19.82
CA LYS A 55 7.65 -5.24 -20.99
C LYS A 55 7.30 -5.94 -22.30
N ALA A 56 7.51 -7.25 -22.40
CA ALA A 56 7.15 -8.04 -23.58
C ALA A 56 5.63 -8.04 -23.83
N ALA A 57 4.81 -7.99 -22.78
CA ALA A 57 3.36 -7.87 -22.89
C ALA A 57 2.88 -6.44 -23.23
N GLY A 58 3.78 -5.47 -23.23
CA GLY A 58 3.47 -4.06 -23.48
C GLY A 58 2.62 -3.44 -22.39
N VAL A 59 2.86 -3.80 -21.12
CA VAL A 59 2.09 -3.31 -19.98
C VAL A 59 2.27 -1.81 -19.80
N GLU A 60 1.17 -1.11 -19.58
CA GLU A 60 1.10 0.35 -19.40
C GLU A 60 0.74 0.72 -17.94
N VAL A 61 0.06 -0.21 -17.24
CA VAL A 61 -0.31 -0.05 -15.82
C VAL A 61 -0.01 -1.34 -15.08
N VAL A 62 0.66 -1.24 -13.95
CA VAL A 62 0.88 -2.35 -13.00
C VAL A 62 0.10 -2.06 -11.74
N TYR A 63 -0.93 -2.87 -11.47
CA TYR A 63 -1.54 -2.90 -10.15
C TYR A 63 -0.72 -3.82 -9.25
N TRP A 64 -0.25 -3.28 -8.12
CA TRP A 64 0.53 -3.99 -7.12
C TRP A 64 -0.33 -4.28 -5.88
N GLY A 65 -0.61 -5.53 -5.61
CA GLY A 65 -1.20 -6.02 -4.36
C GLY A 65 -0.11 -6.50 -3.42
N GLY A 66 0.36 -5.64 -2.54
CA GLY A 66 1.45 -5.97 -1.62
C GLY A 66 1.97 -4.77 -0.86
N LEU A 67 3.12 -4.93 -0.21
CA LEU A 67 3.73 -3.94 0.65
C LEU A 67 4.80 -3.11 -0.06
N HIS A 68 5.30 -2.11 0.66
CA HIS A 68 6.21 -1.07 0.15
C HIS A 68 7.58 -1.60 -0.28
N THR A 69 8.12 -2.64 0.37
CA THR A 69 9.46 -3.13 0.08
C THR A 69 9.56 -3.71 -1.32
N GLU A 70 8.76 -4.73 -1.62
CA GLU A 70 8.71 -5.35 -2.94
C GLU A 70 8.19 -4.37 -3.99
N GLY A 71 7.15 -3.57 -3.66
CA GLY A 71 6.62 -2.55 -4.55
C GLY A 71 7.68 -1.54 -4.99
N GLY A 72 8.50 -1.05 -4.06
CA GLY A 72 9.62 -0.16 -4.36
C GLY A 72 10.68 -0.78 -5.25
N LEU A 73 11.03 -2.05 -4.99
CA LEU A 73 11.98 -2.79 -5.82
C LEU A 73 11.44 -3.03 -7.24
N ILE A 74 10.16 -3.40 -7.37
CA ILE A 74 9.51 -3.63 -8.66
C ILE A 74 9.52 -2.34 -9.48
N VAL A 75 9.07 -1.22 -8.92
CA VAL A 75 9.01 0.05 -9.66
C VAL A 75 10.41 0.52 -10.07
N ARG A 76 11.42 0.38 -9.22
CA ARG A 76 12.80 0.69 -9.55
C ARG A 76 13.30 -0.15 -10.72
N GLN A 77 13.13 -1.48 -10.66
CA GLN A 77 13.58 -2.38 -11.72
C GLN A 77 12.79 -2.19 -13.01
N MET A 78 11.51 -1.78 -12.94
CA MET A 78 10.76 -1.34 -14.12
C MET A 78 11.47 -0.17 -14.82
N ARG A 79 11.87 0.87 -14.09
CA ARG A 79 12.56 2.02 -14.65
C ARG A 79 13.96 1.65 -15.17
N ASP A 80 14.71 0.85 -14.41
CA ASP A 80 16.05 0.39 -14.81
C ASP A 80 16.02 -0.38 -16.15
N GLN A 81 14.93 -1.11 -16.42
CA GLN A 81 14.73 -1.82 -17.69
C GLN A 81 13.97 -1.00 -18.76
N GLY A 82 13.69 0.27 -18.50
CA GLY A 82 13.00 1.16 -19.43
C GLY A 82 11.50 0.87 -19.58
N LEU A 83 10.86 0.23 -18.60
CA LEU A 83 9.41 0.08 -18.54
C LEU A 83 8.81 1.25 -17.77
N ASN A 84 8.13 2.17 -18.48
CA ASN A 84 7.52 3.37 -17.91
C ASN A 84 6.03 3.19 -17.55
N ALA A 85 5.60 1.96 -17.27
CA ALA A 85 4.24 1.69 -16.83
C ALA A 85 3.94 2.43 -15.51
N VAL A 86 2.69 2.90 -15.36
CA VAL A 86 2.22 3.53 -14.12
C VAL A 86 2.04 2.43 -13.07
N MET A 87 2.65 2.59 -11.89
CA MET A 87 2.32 1.73 -10.75
C MET A 87 1.09 2.27 -10.02
N MET A 88 0.18 1.38 -9.70
CA MET A 88 -1.01 1.66 -8.89
C MET A 88 -1.10 0.61 -7.77
N SER A 89 -1.44 1.01 -6.56
CA SER A 89 -1.52 0.11 -5.40
C SER A 89 -2.61 0.54 -4.41
N GLY A 90 -2.80 -0.29 -3.40
CA GLY A 90 -3.49 0.08 -2.17
C GLY A 90 -2.58 0.85 -1.21
N ASP A 91 -3.05 0.98 0.01
CA ASP A 91 -2.39 1.70 1.11
C ASP A 91 -1.10 1.04 1.64
N GLY A 92 -0.83 -0.22 1.29
CA GLY A 92 0.36 -0.96 1.73
C GLY A 92 1.71 -0.37 1.27
N ILE A 93 1.69 0.59 0.34
CA ILE A 93 2.91 1.28 -0.11
C ILE A 93 3.11 2.67 0.53
N THR A 94 2.26 3.09 1.47
CA THR A 94 2.33 4.42 2.12
C THR A 94 3.43 4.51 3.19
N SER A 95 4.63 4.11 2.86
CA SER A 95 5.80 4.27 3.72
C SER A 95 6.86 5.13 3.02
N ALA A 96 7.58 5.94 3.80
CA ALA A 96 8.75 6.67 3.29
C ALA A 96 9.80 5.72 2.68
N GLU A 97 9.85 4.48 3.15
CA GLU A 97 10.72 3.44 2.60
C GLU A 97 10.39 3.09 1.15
N PHE A 98 9.12 3.16 0.74
CA PHE A 98 8.73 2.97 -0.67
C PHE A 98 9.49 3.92 -1.59
N ALA A 99 9.52 5.21 -1.24
CA ALA A 99 10.25 6.22 -2.00
C ALA A 99 11.77 6.02 -1.92
N THR A 100 12.29 5.64 -0.75
CA THR A 100 13.72 5.37 -0.56
C THR A 100 14.20 4.19 -1.41
N ILE A 101 13.42 3.11 -1.46
CA ILE A 101 13.74 1.88 -2.20
C ILE A 101 13.57 2.11 -3.71
N GLY A 102 12.46 2.70 -4.12
CA GLY A 102 12.13 2.90 -5.52
C GLY A 102 12.86 4.07 -6.18
N GLY A 103 13.42 4.99 -5.36
CA GLY A 103 14.13 6.17 -5.85
C GLY A 103 13.23 7.08 -6.73
N PRO A 104 13.81 7.78 -7.71
CA PRO A 104 13.02 8.65 -8.60
C PRO A 104 11.93 7.92 -9.40
N GLY A 105 12.06 6.60 -9.52
CA GLY A 105 11.12 5.76 -10.27
C GLY A 105 9.71 5.71 -9.71
N VAL A 106 9.52 6.09 -8.43
CA VAL A 106 8.19 6.09 -7.79
C VAL A 106 7.32 7.28 -8.21
N GLU A 107 7.89 8.29 -8.82
CA GLU A 107 7.13 9.46 -9.27
C GLU A 107 5.99 9.04 -10.20
N GLY A 108 4.79 9.58 -9.95
CA GLY A 108 3.59 9.21 -10.68
C GLY A 108 2.93 7.91 -10.23
N THR A 109 3.42 7.23 -9.17
CA THR A 109 2.72 6.10 -8.56
C THR A 109 1.40 6.56 -7.95
N LEU A 110 0.35 5.80 -8.19
CA LEU A 110 -0.99 6.05 -7.65
C LEU A 110 -1.30 5.04 -6.54
N MET A 111 -1.97 5.51 -5.49
CA MET A 111 -2.42 4.62 -4.42
C MET A 111 -3.74 5.09 -3.81
N THR A 112 -4.47 4.17 -3.20
CA THR A 112 -5.62 4.49 -2.37
C THR A 112 -5.18 4.61 -0.92
N PHE A 113 -5.69 5.63 -0.22
CA PHE A 113 -5.45 5.83 1.20
C PHE A 113 -6.66 6.54 1.83
N PRO A 114 -7.03 6.24 3.08
CA PRO A 114 -8.03 7.03 3.81
C PRO A 114 -7.54 8.49 4.01
N PRO A 115 -8.43 9.43 4.32
CA PRO A 115 -8.05 10.82 4.51
C PRO A 115 -6.93 10.97 5.54
N ASP A 116 -5.84 11.67 5.18
CA ASP A 116 -4.68 11.85 6.06
C ASP A 116 -5.06 12.67 7.31
N PRO A 117 -4.97 12.09 8.51
CA PRO A 117 -5.38 12.78 9.73
C PRO A 117 -4.38 13.85 10.19
N ARG A 118 -3.14 13.85 9.68
CA ARG A 118 -2.09 14.76 10.13
C ARG A 118 -2.41 16.24 9.89
N GLY A 119 -3.20 16.52 8.86
CA GLY A 119 -3.64 17.89 8.52
C GLY A 119 -4.89 18.35 9.27
N ARG A 120 -5.50 17.54 10.12
CA ARG A 120 -6.70 17.91 10.86
C ARG A 120 -6.36 18.77 12.07
N PRO A 121 -7.13 19.84 12.37
CA PRO A 121 -6.90 20.67 13.55
C PRO A 121 -6.88 19.88 14.86
N GLU A 122 -7.75 18.87 15.00
CA GLU A 122 -7.86 18.01 16.18
C GLU A 122 -6.59 17.19 16.43
N ALA A 123 -5.86 16.86 15.36
CA ALA A 123 -4.62 16.08 15.43
C ALA A 123 -3.39 16.93 15.78
N ALA A 124 -3.47 18.28 15.71
CA ALA A 124 -2.33 19.17 15.83
C ALA A 124 -1.52 18.94 17.13
N LYS A 125 -2.22 18.72 18.26
CA LYS A 125 -1.58 18.46 19.56
C LYS A 125 -0.78 17.15 19.55
N VAL A 126 -1.33 16.10 18.96
CA VAL A 126 -0.68 14.77 18.87
C VAL A 126 0.51 14.86 17.93
N VAL A 127 0.35 15.50 16.76
CA VAL A 127 1.46 15.74 15.81
C VAL A 127 2.60 16.49 16.48
N ALA A 128 2.31 17.56 17.23
CA ALA A 128 3.32 18.32 17.97
C ALA A 128 4.04 17.48 19.02
N ALA A 129 3.31 16.60 19.73
CA ALA A 129 3.89 15.70 20.72
C ALA A 129 4.86 14.66 20.10
N PHE A 130 4.54 14.12 18.92
CA PHE A 130 5.46 13.26 18.18
C PHE A 130 6.73 14.02 17.74
N LYS A 131 6.55 15.22 17.15
CA LYS A 131 7.67 16.06 16.71
C LYS A 131 8.59 16.48 17.86
N ALA A 132 8.05 16.77 19.05
CA ALA A 132 8.82 17.07 20.24
C ALA A 132 9.74 15.89 20.65
N LYS A 133 9.34 14.66 20.32
CA LYS A 133 10.16 13.43 20.51
C LYS A 133 11.06 13.13 19.32
N LYS A 134 11.20 14.04 18.35
CA LYS A 134 11.96 13.87 17.10
C LYS A 134 11.43 12.69 16.24
N ILE A 135 10.15 12.41 16.34
CA ILE A 135 9.46 11.44 15.50
C ILE A 135 8.58 12.24 14.53
N ASP A 136 8.85 12.14 13.23
CA ASP A 136 7.95 12.71 12.22
C ASP A 136 6.84 11.69 11.93
N PRO A 137 5.57 12.02 12.20
CA PRO A 137 4.50 11.05 12.03
C PRO A 137 4.27 10.76 10.54
N GLU A 138 4.33 9.48 10.19
CA GLU A 138 3.94 8.97 8.87
C GLU A 138 2.43 8.76 8.76
N SER A 139 1.97 8.34 7.59
CA SER A 139 0.54 8.25 7.25
C SER A 139 -0.28 7.42 8.26
N TYR A 140 0.27 6.31 8.75
CA TYR A 140 -0.40 5.43 9.71
C TYR A 140 -0.17 5.79 11.19
N THR A 141 0.78 6.65 11.51
CA THR A 141 1.16 6.95 12.91
C THR A 141 -0.05 7.38 13.74
N LEU A 142 -0.87 8.30 13.22
CA LEU A 142 -2.04 8.80 13.95
C LEU A 142 -3.19 7.80 14.01
N TYR A 143 -3.35 6.96 13.01
CA TYR A 143 -4.32 5.86 13.06
C TYR A 143 -3.95 4.83 14.13
N SER A 144 -2.66 4.46 14.22
CA SER A 144 -2.16 3.56 15.27
C SER A 144 -2.28 4.18 16.66
N TYR A 145 -2.00 5.49 16.78
CA TYR A 145 -2.20 6.22 18.04
C TYR A 145 -3.68 6.21 18.45
N ALA A 146 -4.59 6.54 17.53
CA ALA A 146 -6.03 6.53 17.78
C ALA A 146 -6.56 5.14 18.16
N ALA A 147 -6.03 4.07 17.56
CA ALA A 147 -6.39 2.71 17.93
C ALA A 147 -6.12 2.42 19.43
N VAL A 148 -4.94 2.87 19.91
CA VAL A 148 -4.60 2.75 21.36
C VAL A 148 -5.51 3.62 22.22
N GLU A 149 -5.85 4.84 21.77
CA GLU A 149 -6.79 5.72 22.49
C GLU A 149 -8.18 5.09 22.61
N VAL A 150 -8.69 4.48 21.54
CA VAL A 150 -10.00 3.77 21.57
C VAL A 150 -9.98 2.62 22.58
N ILE A 151 -8.93 1.79 22.56
CA ILE A 151 -8.77 0.69 23.51
C ILE A 151 -8.72 1.24 24.95
N LYS A 152 -7.96 2.31 25.18
CA LYS A 152 -7.89 2.95 26.50
C LYS A 152 -9.25 3.47 26.96
N GLN A 153 -9.97 4.18 26.11
CA GLN A 153 -11.30 4.71 26.43
C GLN A 153 -12.26 3.60 26.79
N ALA A 154 -12.29 2.50 26.04
CA ALA A 154 -13.13 1.35 26.32
C ALA A 154 -12.73 0.65 27.64
N ALA A 155 -11.44 0.49 27.91
CA ALA A 155 -10.95 -0.07 29.17
C ALA A 155 -11.32 0.82 30.38
N ASP A 156 -11.18 2.14 30.26
CA ASP A 156 -11.56 3.09 31.30
C ASP A 156 -13.08 3.05 31.57
N ALA A 157 -13.90 2.98 30.52
CA ALA A 157 -15.37 2.94 30.63
C ALA A 157 -15.87 1.62 31.26
N THR A 158 -15.30 0.49 30.83
CA THR A 158 -15.66 -0.84 31.33
C THR A 158 -15.00 -1.18 32.67
N LYS A 159 -13.99 -0.39 33.08
CA LYS A 159 -13.12 -0.68 34.24
C LYS A 159 -12.50 -2.10 34.16
N SER A 160 -12.17 -2.55 32.96
CA SER A 160 -11.72 -3.89 32.69
C SER A 160 -10.64 -3.90 31.61
N LEU A 161 -9.68 -4.83 31.74
CA LEU A 161 -8.71 -5.17 30.69
C LEU A 161 -9.06 -6.50 30.00
N ASP A 162 -10.22 -7.07 30.31
CA ASP A 162 -10.74 -8.25 29.63
C ASP A 162 -11.02 -7.89 28.16
N PRO A 163 -10.35 -8.54 27.17
CA PRO A 163 -10.49 -8.18 25.78
C PRO A 163 -11.92 -8.26 25.24
N LYS A 164 -12.72 -9.21 25.76
CA LYS A 164 -14.10 -9.38 25.33
C LYS A 164 -14.95 -8.20 25.79
N LYS A 165 -14.83 -7.81 27.07
CA LYS A 165 -15.58 -6.67 27.62
C LYS A 165 -15.17 -5.35 26.96
N VAL A 166 -13.89 -5.18 26.66
CA VAL A 166 -13.36 -3.99 25.97
C VAL A 166 -13.86 -3.92 24.53
N ALA A 167 -13.94 -5.06 23.83
CA ALA A 167 -14.38 -5.11 22.43
C ALA A 167 -15.90 -4.97 22.28
N GLU A 168 -16.69 -5.29 23.29
CA GLU A 168 -18.15 -5.19 23.27
C GLU A 168 -18.67 -3.77 23.61
N HIS A 169 -17.78 -2.88 24.12
CA HIS A 169 -18.08 -1.48 24.45
C HIS A 169 -17.98 -0.57 23.21
#